data_59086b16936893e20fb6577aa595dbd5
#
_entry.id   59086b16936893e20fb6577aa595dbd5
#
_cell.length_a   1.000
_cell.length_b   1.000
_cell.length_c   1.000
_cell.angle_alpha   90.00
_cell.angle_beta   90.00
_cell.angle_gamma   90.00
#
_symmetry.space_group_name_H-M   'P 1'
#
loop_
_entity.id
_entity.type
_entity.pdbx_description
1 polymer ?
#
loop_
_entity_poly.entity_id
_entity_poly.type
_entity_poly.pdbx_seq_one_letter_code
_entity_poly.pdbx_strand_id
1 'polypeptide(L)'
;MNKKLNLLKKRISIIIRDKNRKGFFKIFKEIIHFWIIKKEVPYFYFGKFLYRKEISNYCDYLSSKEVDRITLSKNLHKYQYSSILRNKLSFALYMEENNLPVPKIVCFNYKNRFYYNSNILSINSEDELFTFIQKILQERSLKKIFIKSITGMGGEGCFLLSEENLKIEIQKYAREILSQESIFQNVVDQHLEVNKVYPHSLNTIRFDTFIDKNNTIHILSAFMRFGCGGSFVDNGSSGGIYLSVDLDTGKLKGNSHQLMKYGGKQLEKHPDTNFVFESFEIPYFQESKDLIKKAVSYLPDRIIGWDIAISKDGPIIIEGNDNNSFITPDIAYGGYLKHPLFKEILEEA
;
A
#
# COMPACT_ATOMS: atom_id res chain seq x y z
N MET A 1 10.62 2.72 27.65
CA MET A 1 12.07 2.62 27.31
C MET A 1 12.45 1.27 26.71
N ASN A 2 12.01 0.13 27.26
CA ASN A 2 12.38 -1.21 26.77
C ASN A 2 11.98 -1.55 25.32
N LYS A 3 10.81 -1.11 24.81
CA LYS A 3 10.32 -1.46 23.47
C LYS A 3 11.17 -0.87 22.33
N LYS A 4 11.61 0.39 22.48
CA LYS A 4 12.50 1.06 21.50
C LYS A 4 13.90 0.42 21.47
N LEU A 5 14.45 0.08 22.64
CA LEU A 5 15.75 -0.56 22.77
C LEU A 5 15.76 -1.96 22.14
N ASN A 6 14.68 -2.73 22.33
CA ASN A 6 14.53 -4.06 21.73
C ASN A 6 14.41 -4.00 20.19
N LEU A 7 13.70 -3.00 19.67
CA LEU A 7 13.62 -2.75 18.23
C LEU A 7 15.00 -2.40 17.64
N LEU A 8 15.78 -1.56 18.34
CA LEU A 8 17.13 -1.20 17.91
C LEU A 8 18.06 -2.42 17.91
N LYS A 9 18.06 -3.21 18.98
CA LYS A 9 18.83 -4.47 19.07
C LYS A 9 18.47 -5.43 17.95
N LYS A 10 17.17 -5.60 17.65
CA LYS A 10 16.68 -6.44 16.55
C LYS A 10 17.22 -5.94 15.19
N ARG A 11 17.17 -4.63 14.92
CA ARG A 11 17.70 -4.05 13.68
C ARG A 11 19.19 -4.25 13.53
N ILE A 12 19.96 -4.00 14.58
CA ILE A 12 21.42 -4.23 14.61
C ILE A 12 21.74 -5.70 14.35
N SER A 13 21.03 -6.64 14.98
CA SER A 13 21.19 -8.08 14.74
C SER A 13 20.94 -8.47 13.28
N ILE A 14 19.92 -7.89 12.64
CA ILE A 14 19.61 -8.14 11.22
C ILE A 14 20.80 -7.69 10.35
N ILE A 15 21.32 -6.48 10.59
CA ILE A 15 22.45 -5.94 9.82
C ILE A 15 23.70 -6.80 9.99
N ILE A 16 24.02 -7.19 11.22
CA ILE A 16 25.22 -7.99 11.51
C ILE A 16 25.15 -9.36 10.85
N ARG A 17 23.97 -9.99 10.83
CA ARG A 17 23.75 -11.33 10.28
C ARG A 17 23.51 -11.36 8.76
N ASP A 18 23.34 -10.20 8.13
CA ASP A 18 23.10 -10.14 6.68
C ASP A 18 24.36 -10.54 5.92
N LYS A 19 24.29 -11.66 5.19
CA LYS A 19 25.42 -12.19 4.39
C LYS A 19 25.78 -11.26 3.21
N ASN A 20 24.83 -10.45 2.76
CA ASN A 20 25.03 -9.48 1.67
C ASN A 20 25.59 -8.15 2.17
N ARG A 21 25.87 -8.04 3.47
CA ARG A 21 26.42 -6.82 4.07
C ARG A 21 27.81 -6.47 3.52
N LYS A 22 28.01 -5.19 3.22
CA LYS A 22 29.34 -4.59 2.97
C LYS A 22 30.24 -4.73 4.22
N GLY A 23 31.55 -4.59 4.04
CA GLY A 23 32.49 -4.49 5.17
C GLY A 23 32.17 -3.29 6.07
N PHE A 24 32.35 -3.40 7.38
CA PHE A 24 32.02 -2.35 8.34
C PHE A 24 32.70 -1.01 8.05
N PHE A 25 33.94 -1.04 7.60
CA PHE A 25 34.68 0.16 7.22
C PHE A 25 34.06 0.88 6.01
N LYS A 26 33.56 0.12 5.02
CA LYS A 26 32.83 0.68 3.88
C LYS A 26 31.52 1.28 4.30
N ILE A 27 30.76 0.57 5.14
CA ILE A 27 29.51 1.09 5.70
C ILE A 27 29.74 2.40 6.45
N PHE A 28 30.76 2.47 7.29
CA PHE A 28 31.10 3.67 8.04
C PHE A 28 31.42 4.87 7.13
N LYS A 29 32.24 4.65 6.09
CA LYS A 29 32.53 5.69 5.10
C LYS A 29 31.27 6.16 4.35
N GLU A 30 30.44 5.23 3.93
CA GLU A 30 29.20 5.56 3.23
C GLU A 30 28.19 6.31 4.12
N ILE A 31 28.10 5.97 5.41
CA ILE A 31 27.28 6.68 6.39
C ILE A 31 27.74 8.14 6.55
N ILE A 32 29.05 8.36 6.70
CA ILE A 32 29.59 9.73 6.83
C ILE A 32 29.32 10.50 5.54
N HIS A 33 29.59 9.91 4.39
CA HIS A 33 29.37 10.55 3.09
C HIS A 33 27.88 10.88 2.88
N PHE A 34 27.00 9.94 3.17
CA PHE A 34 25.55 10.16 3.09
C PHE A 34 25.09 11.28 4.03
N TRP A 35 25.62 11.30 5.26
CA TRP A 35 25.32 12.38 6.23
C TRP A 35 25.77 13.75 5.71
N ILE A 36 26.96 13.86 5.18
CA ILE A 36 27.48 15.12 4.62
C ILE A 36 26.60 15.60 3.47
N ILE A 37 26.25 14.73 2.53
CA ILE A 37 25.44 15.08 1.35
C ILE A 37 24.01 15.43 1.74
N LYS A 38 23.37 14.61 2.55
CA LYS A 38 21.94 14.75 2.91
C LYS A 38 21.71 15.71 4.08
N LYS A 39 22.77 16.12 4.79
CA LYS A 39 22.72 17.01 5.97
C LYS A 39 21.70 16.54 7.03
N GLU A 40 21.60 15.22 7.20
CA GLU A 40 20.74 14.57 8.21
C GLU A 40 21.37 13.29 8.73
N VAL A 41 20.93 12.85 9.93
CA VAL A 41 21.32 11.54 10.46
C VAL A 41 20.85 10.46 9.50
N PRO A 42 21.73 9.56 9.02
CA PRO A 42 21.43 8.62 7.92
C PRO A 42 20.51 7.45 8.34
N TYR A 43 19.34 7.77 8.86
CA TYR A 43 18.38 6.80 9.38
C TYR A 43 17.91 5.84 8.27
N PHE A 44 17.68 6.38 7.06
CA PHE A 44 17.21 5.61 5.92
C PHE A 44 18.31 4.77 5.28
N TYR A 45 19.58 5.04 5.54
CA TYR A 45 20.68 4.20 5.05
C TYR A 45 20.49 2.73 5.47
N PHE A 46 20.11 2.50 6.73
CA PHE A 46 19.83 1.16 7.20
C PHE A 46 18.40 0.69 6.84
N GLY A 47 17.41 1.55 6.97
CA GLY A 47 16.01 1.23 6.70
C GLY A 47 15.75 0.83 5.24
N LYS A 48 16.54 1.36 4.30
CA LYS A 48 16.49 1.06 2.87
C LYS A 48 17.54 0.04 2.41
N PHE A 49 18.23 -0.63 3.34
CA PHE A 49 19.23 -1.67 3.07
C PHE A 49 20.43 -1.21 2.25
N LEU A 50 20.80 0.09 2.29
CA LEU A 50 21.89 0.65 1.49
C LEU A 50 23.27 0.08 1.87
N TYR A 51 23.37 -0.58 3.03
CA TYR A 51 24.54 -1.30 3.50
C TYR A 51 24.83 -2.61 2.75
N ARG A 52 23.94 -3.06 1.83
CA ARG A 52 24.13 -4.29 1.06
C ARG A 52 25.08 -4.11 -0.11
N LYS A 53 25.78 -5.19 -0.47
CA LYS A 53 26.84 -5.19 -1.50
C LYS A 53 26.35 -4.76 -2.88
N GLU A 54 25.11 -5.17 -3.22
CA GLU A 54 24.47 -4.85 -4.49
C GLU A 54 24.12 -3.36 -4.67
N ILE A 55 24.05 -2.60 -3.57
CA ILE A 55 23.72 -1.17 -3.62
C ILE A 55 25.01 -0.35 -3.68
N SER A 56 25.41 0.08 -4.87
CA SER A 56 26.54 1.00 -5.07
C SER A 56 26.12 2.48 -5.09
N ASN A 57 24.91 2.74 -5.53
CA ASN A 57 24.31 4.06 -5.76
C ASN A 57 23.50 4.58 -4.55
N TYR A 58 24.01 4.38 -3.34
CA TYR A 58 23.28 4.73 -2.10
C TYR A 58 22.92 6.23 -1.98
N CYS A 59 23.61 7.11 -2.70
CA CYS A 59 23.29 8.54 -2.74
C CYS A 59 22.03 8.87 -3.56
N ASP A 60 21.60 7.96 -4.44
CA ASP A 60 20.40 8.14 -5.27
C ASP A 60 19.09 7.88 -4.51
N TYR A 61 19.20 7.44 -3.27
CA TYR A 61 18.03 7.20 -2.43
C TYR A 61 17.61 8.45 -1.67
N LEU A 62 16.31 8.64 -1.52
CA LEU A 62 15.73 9.75 -0.77
C LEU A 62 16.10 9.68 0.71
N SER A 63 16.43 10.81 1.27
CA SER A 63 16.57 11.02 2.71
C SER A 63 15.21 11.23 3.40
N SER A 64 15.17 11.23 4.75
CA SER A 64 13.93 11.52 5.48
C SER A 64 13.43 12.93 5.17
N LYS A 65 14.34 13.90 5.14
CA LYS A 65 14.00 15.30 4.84
C LYS A 65 13.46 15.48 3.42
N GLU A 66 14.03 14.78 2.44
CA GLU A 66 13.53 14.82 1.06
C GLU A 66 12.12 14.19 0.96
N VAL A 67 11.88 13.07 1.65
CA VAL A 67 10.55 12.47 1.76
C VAL A 67 9.55 13.43 2.42
N ASP A 68 9.91 14.02 3.56
CA ASP A 68 9.04 14.95 4.28
C ASP A 68 8.73 16.21 3.42
N ARG A 69 9.73 16.73 2.69
CA ARG A 69 9.50 17.84 1.76
C ARG A 69 8.45 17.50 0.72
N ILE A 70 8.52 16.34 0.09
CA ILE A 70 7.56 15.90 -0.91
C ILE A 70 6.18 15.74 -0.28
N THR A 71 6.07 14.95 0.79
CA THR A 71 4.79 14.58 1.39
C THR A 71 4.06 15.73 2.09
N LEU A 72 4.78 16.75 2.54
CA LEU A 72 4.22 17.94 3.19
C LEU A 72 4.08 19.15 2.26
N SER A 73 4.52 19.03 1.02
CA SER A 73 4.51 20.13 0.05
C SER A 73 3.08 20.54 -0.32
N LYS A 74 2.75 21.80 -0.06
CA LYS A 74 1.49 22.42 -0.51
C LYS A 74 1.48 22.74 -2.03
N ASN A 75 2.62 22.67 -2.69
CA ASN A 75 2.71 22.82 -4.13
C ASN A 75 2.35 21.51 -4.84
N LEU A 76 2.81 20.37 -4.30
CA LEU A 76 2.54 19.04 -4.85
C LEU A 76 1.18 18.50 -4.42
N HIS A 77 0.70 18.86 -3.21
CA HIS A 77 -0.56 18.36 -2.65
C HIS A 77 -1.53 19.51 -2.38
N LYS A 78 -2.66 19.48 -3.06
CA LYS A 78 -3.72 20.47 -2.86
C LYS A 78 -4.77 19.91 -1.90
N TYR A 79 -5.19 20.74 -0.93
CA TYR A 79 -6.13 20.33 0.11
C TYR A 79 -7.41 19.66 -0.43
N GLN A 80 -8.00 20.20 -1.51
CA GLN A 80 -9.21 19.64 -2.12
C GLN A 80 -9.03 18.20 -2.62
N TYR A 81 -7.85 17.84 -3.12
CA TYR A 81 -7.54 16.49 -3.58
C TYR A 81 -7.13 15.59 -2.42
N SER A 82 -6.26 16.09 -1.54
CA SER A 82 -5.82 15.36 -0.34
C SER A 82 -6.99 14.98 0.56
N SER A 83 -8.01 15.81 0.71
CA SER A 83 -9.19 15.50 1.52
C SER A 83 -9.99 14.31 0.97
N ILE A 84 -10.07 14.16 -0.36
CA ILE A 84 -10.69 13.00 -1.01
C ILE A 84 -9.80 11.76 -0.81
N LEU A 85 -8.51 11.87 -1.08
CA LEU A 85 -7.56 10.75 -0.98
C LEU A 85 -7.47 10.17 0.43
N ARG A 86 -7.57 11.01 1.47
CA ARG A 86 -7.47 10.61 2.89
C ARG A 86 -8.77 10.06 3.48
N ASN A 87 -9.89 10.17 2.76
CA ASN A 87 -11.19 9.66 3.20
C ASN A 87 -11.69 8.59 2.24
N LYS A 88 -11.62 7.31 2.65
CA LYS A 88 -11.93 6.17 1.79
C LYS A 88 -13.38 6.14 1.29
N LEU A 89 -14.32 6.69 2.07
CA LEU A 89 -15.72 6.82 1.62
C LEU A 89 -15.83 7.89 0.53
N SER A 90 -15.29 9.08 0.77
CA SER A 90 -15.29 10.16 -0.23
C SER A 90 -14.57 9.75 -1.51
N PHE A 91 -13.44 9.06 -1.36
CA PHE A 91 -12.68 8.51 -2.48
C PHE A 91 -13.49 7.52 -3.33
N ALA A 92 -14.11 6.53 -2.67
CA ALA A 92 -14.90 5.52 -3.38
C ALA A 92 -16.11 6.14 -4.10
N LEU A 93 -16.85 7.03 -3.42
CA LEU A 93 -17.99 7.75 -4.02
C LEU A 93 -17.55 8.62 -5.20
N TYR A 94 -16.42 9.33 -5.07
CA TYR A 94 -15.89 10.17 -6.14
C TYR A 94 -15.46 9.36 -7.36
N MET A 95 -14.83 8.20 -7.15
CA MET A 95 -14.42 7.31 -8.23
C MET A 95 -15.64 6.66 -8.92
N GLU A 96 -16.64 6.20 -8.16
CA GLU A 96 -17.90 5.65 -8.72
C GLU A 96 -18.63 6.68 -9.56
N GLU A 97 -18.77 7.93 -9.11
CA GLU A 97 -19.42 9.02 -9.86
C GLU A 97 -18.72 9.30 -11.20
N ASN A 98 -17.40 9.12 -11.26
CA ASN A 98 -16.62 9.28 -12.48
C ASN A 98 -16.50 7.98 -13.30
N ASN A 99 -17.29 6.95 -13.02
CA ASN A 99 -17.29 5.65 -13.71
C ASN A 99 -15.89 5.00 -13.72
N LEU A 100 -15.17 5.10 -12.60
CA LEU A 100 -13.89 4.40 -12.38
C LEU A 100 -14.13 3.15 -11.54
N PRO A 101 -13.53 2.00 -11.89
CA PRO A 101 -13.75 0.76 -11.17
C PRO A 101 -13.12 0.81 -9.78
N VAL A 102 -13.97 0.72 -8.75
CA VAL A 102 -13.62 0.58 -7.33
C VAL A 102 -14.44 -0.54 -6.71
N PRO A 103 -14.04 -1.11 -5.56
CA PRO A 103 -14.88 -2.06 -4.83
C PRO A 103 -16.20 -1.40 -4.43
N LYS A 104 -17.33 -1.99 -4.86
CA LYS A 104 -18.66 -1.40 -4.63
C LYS A 104 -18.97 -1.23 -3.15
N ILE A 105 -19.51 -0.06 -2.80
CA ILE A 105 -19.96 0.24 -1.44
C ILE A 105 -21.24 -0.54 -1.16
N VAL A 106 -21.25 -1.28 -0.06
CA VAL A 106 -22.41 -2.00 0.46
C VAL A 106 -23.17 -1.10 1.42
N CYS A 107 -22.49 -0.59 2.44
CA CYS A 107 -22.97 0.39 3.40
C CYS A 107 -21.77 1.11 4.03
N PHE A 108 -22.05 2.09 4.87
CA PHE A 108 -21.03 2.71 5.71
C PHE A 108 -21.64 3.10 7.06
N ASN A 109 -20.78 3.31 8.06
CA ASN A 109 -21.24 3.75 9.37
C ASN A 109 -20.39 4.90 9.93
N TYR A 110 -21.03 5.69 10.78
CA TYR A 110 -20.39 6.58 11.73
C TYR A 110 -20.74 6.07 13.13
N LYS A 111 -19.85 5.26 13.71
CA LYS A 111 -20.07 4.54 14.97
C LYS A 111 -21.32 3.64 14.88
N ASN A 112 -22.32 3.83 15.72
CA ASN A 112 -23.54 3.06 15.76
C ASN A 112 -24.62 3.46 14.71
N ARG A 113 -24.37 4.49 13.88
CA ARG A 113 -25.29 4.92 12.82
C ARG A 113 -24.87 4.34 11.48
N PHE A 114 -25.66 3.45 10.92
CA PHE A 114 -25.41 2.77 9.66
C PHE A 114 -26.26 3.36 8.54
N TYR A 115 -25.64 3.60 7.40
CA TYR A 115 -26.26 4.15 6.20
C TYR A 115 -26.36 3.04 5.15
N TYR A 116 -27.59 2.60 4.90
CA TYR A 116 -27.90 1.50 4.00
C TYR A 116 -29.20 1.77 3.23
N ASN A 117 -29.14 1.65 1.89
CA ASN A 117 -30.29 1.86 0.99
C ASN A 117 -31.08 3.15 1.31
N SER A 118 -30.38 4.28 1.43
CA SER A 118 -30.90 5.62 1.76
C SER A 118 -31.58 5.73 3.14
N ASN A 119 -31.41 4.74 3.99
CA ASN A 119 -31.91 4.76 5.37
C ASN A 119 -30.76 4.90 6.37
N ILE A 120 -31.08 5.49 7.53
CA ILE A 120 -30.16 5.57 8.67
C ILE A 120 -30.70 4.64 9.76
N LEU A 121 -29.90 3.67 10.15
CA LEU A 121 -30.23 2.67 11.16
C LEU A 121 -29.32 2.85 12.37
N SER A 122 -29.88 2.82 13.58
CA SER A 122 -29.09 2.80 14.82
C SER A 122 -28.90 1.34 15.23
N ILE A 123 -27.66 0.90 15.34
CA ILE A 123 -27.25 -0.44 15.75
C ILE A 123 -26.43 -0.31 17.01
N ASN A 124 -26.92 -0.82 18.15
CA ASN A 124 -26.36 -0.56 19.46
C ASN A 124 -25.80 -1.81 20.15
N SER A 125 -26.04 -2.98 19.58
CA SER A 125 -25.62 -4.25 20.15
C SER A 125 -24.96 -5.17 19.12
N GLU A 126 -24.27 -6.18 19.60
CA GLU A 126 -23.67 -7.25 18.79
C GLU A 126 -24.73 -8.03 18.02
N ASP A 127 -25.87 -8.36 18.66
CA ASP A 127 -26.95 -9.12 18.05
C ASP A 127 -27.65 -8.31 16.93
N GLU A 128 -27.84 -7.01 17.14
CA GLU A 128 -28.36 -6.11 16.10
C GLU A 128 -27.40 -6.03 14.91
N LEU A 129 -26.09 -5.93 15.18
CA LEU A 129 -25.08 -5.91 14.13
C LEU A 129 -25.05 -7.23 13.35
N PHE A 130 -25.11 -8.36 14.06
CA PHE A 130 -25.18 -9.68 13.44
C PHE A 130 -26.39 -9.79 12.50
N THR A 131 -27.58 -9.44 13.00
CA THR A 131 -28.83 -9.49 12.23
C THR A 131 -28.77 -8.58 11.00
N PHE A 132 -28.23 -7.37 11.17
CA PHE A 132 -28.06 -6.41 10.07
C PHE A 132 -27.10 -6.93 8.99
N ILE A 133 -25.92 -7.42 9.37
CA ILE A 133 -24.95 -7.94 8.39
C ILE A 133 -25.48 -9.20 7.71
N GLN A 134 -26.11 -10.11 8.45
CA GLN A 134 -26.74 -11.30 7.88
C GLN A 134 -27.78 -10.95 6.81
N LYS A 135 -28.66 -9.97 7.12
CA LYS A 135 -29.64 -9.45 6.16
C LYS A 135 -28.96 -8.91 4.89
N ILE A 136 -27.92 -8.10 5.02
CA ILE A 136 -27.17 -7.55 3.87
C ILE A 136 -26.57 -8.66 3.00
N LEU A 137 -25.92 -9.66 3.62
CA LEU A 137 -25.34 -10.78 2.90
C LEU A 137 -26.40 -11.51 2.05
N GLN A 138 -27.57 -11.76 2.63
CA GLN A 138 -28.70 -12.41 1.95
C GLN A 138 -29.28 -11.53 0.83
N GLU A 139 -29.66 -10.29 1.12
CA GLU A 139 -30.28 -9.37 0.15
C GLU A 139 -29.42 -9.10 -1.07
N ARG A 140 -28.08 -9.06 -0.87
CA ARG A 140 -27.11 -8.78 -1.95
C ARG A 140 -26.44 -10.03 -2.50
N SER A 141 -26.83 -11.22 -2.02
CA SER A 141 -26.22 -12.52 -2.41
C SER A 141 -24.68 -12.52 -2.25
N LEU A 142 -24.20 -11.92 -1.17
CA LEU A 142 -22.77 -11.83 -0.86
C LEU A 142 -22.38 -12.93 0.11
N LYS A 143 -21.23 -13.57 -0.13
CA LYS A 143 -20.63 -14.53 0.81
C LYS A 143 -19.70 -13.86 1.82
N LYS A 144 -19.16 -12.69 1.48
CA LYS A 144 -18.19 -11.95 2.30
C LYS A 144 -18.36 -10.45 2.12
N ILE A 145 -18.03 -9.69 3.16
CA ILE A 145 -17.94 -8.22 3.13
C ILE A 145 -16.60 -7.81 3.71
N PHE A 146 -15.91 -6.89 3.04
CA PHE A 146 -14.69 -6.28 3.54
C PHE A 146 -15.01 -4.93 4.17
N ILE A 147 -14.57 -4.76 5.41
CA ILE A 147 -14.77 -3.55 6.20
C ILE A 147 -13.42 -2.88 6.40
N LYS A 148 -13.35 -1.58 6.23
CA LYS A 148 -12.14 -0.80 6.53
C LYS A 148 -12.50 0.54 7.16
N SER A 149 -11.68 1.01 8.08
CA SER A 149 -11.81 2.35 8.64
C SER A 149 -11.75 3.40 7.53
N ILE A 150 -12.61 4.42 7.59
CA ILE A 150 -12.68 5.51 6.59
C ILE A 150 -11.35 6.27 6.51
N THR A 151 -10.67 6.48 7.64
CA THR A 151 -9.42 7.27 7.74
C THR A 151 -8.20 6.46 8.17
N GLY A 152 -8.36 5.16 8.47
CA GLY A 152 -7.28 4.28 8.90
C GLY A 152 -6.22 4.06 7.82
N MET A 153 -4.99 3.78 8.22
CA MET A 153 -3.85 3.52 7.33
C MET A 153 -3.22 2.15 7.62
N GLY A 154 -2.55 1.58 6.61
CA GLY A 154 -1.72 0.38 6.77
C GLY A 154 -2.47 -0.91 7.13
N GLY A 155 -3.77 -0.99 6.87
CA GLY A 155 -4.60 -2.16 7.19
C GLY A 155 -5.16 -2.17 8.63
N GLU A 156 -4.95 -1.11 9.40
CA GLU A 156 -5.56 -0.94 10.71
C GLU A 156 -7.06 -0.72 10.59
N GLY A 157 -7.87 -1.38 11.45
CA GLY A 157 -9.33 -1.32 11.40
C GLY A 157 -9.92 -1.99 10.14
N CYS A 158 -9.22 -2.97 9.56
CA CYS A 158 -9.73 -3.79 8.47
C CYS A 158 -10.26 -5.13 9.00
N PHE A 159 -11.46 -5.52 8.55
CA PHE A 159 -12.10 -6.79 8.90
C PHE A 159 -12.65 -7.46 7.66
N LEU A 160 -12.61 -8.77 7.64
CA LEU A 160 -13.29 -9.59 6.65
C LEU A 160 -14.39 -10.37 7.38
N LEU A 161 -15.66 -10.11 7.06
CA LEU A 161 -16.79 -10.86 7.57
C LEU A 161 -17.24 -11.86 6.50
N SER A 162 -17.41 -13.12 6.88
CA SER A 162 -17.87 -14.20 6.01
C SER A 162 -19.18 -14.79 6.52
N GLU A 163 -20.06 -15.18 5.60
CA GLU A 163 -21.33 -15.84 5.94
C GLU A 163 -21.12 -17.07 6.84
N GLU A 164 -20.08 -17.85 6.54
CA GLU A 164 -19.74 -19.10 7.25
C GLU A 164 -19.35 -18.88 8.71
N ASN A 165 -18.65 -17.79 9.01
CA ASN A 165 -18.09 -17.50 10.33
C ASN A 165 -18.70 -16.25 10.97
N LEU A 166 -19.78 -15.71 10.41
CA LEU A 166 -20.31 -14.38 10.75
C LEU A 166 -20.47 -14.18 12.26
N LYS A 167 -21.06 -15.15 12.95
CA LYS A 167 -21.30 -15.04 14.41
C LYS A 167 -20.01 -14.87 15.20
N ILE A 168 -18.98 -15.67 14.88
CA ILE A 168 -17.68 -15.63 15.55
C ILE A 168 -16.95 -14.31 15.24
N GLU A 169 -17.01 -13.89 13.97
CA GLU A 169 -16.36 -12.67 13.52
C GLU A 169 -17.02 -11.42 14.12
N ILE A 170 -18.35 -11.39 14.21
CA ILE A 170 -19.09 -10.31 14.88
C ILE A 170 -18.76 -10.27 16.38
N GLN A 171 -18.78 -11.39 17.09
CA GLN A 171 -18.36 -11.45 18.49
C GLN A 171 -16.99 -10.86 18.73
N LYS A 172 -16.09 -11.09 17.80
CA LYS A 172 -14.70 -10.58 17.87
C LYS A 172 -14.58 -9.10 17.58
N TYR A 173 -15.34 -8.57 16.62
CA TYR A 173 -15.10 -7.25 16.04
C TYR A 173 -16.23 -6.23 16.29
N ALA A 174 -17.38 -6.61 16.80
CA ALA A 174 -18.55 -5.73 16.94
C ALA A 174 -18.22 -4.45 17.69
N ARG A 175 -17.51 -4.55 18.83
CA ARG A 175 -17.12 -3.39 19.63
C ARG A 175 -16.29 -2.38 18.82
N GLU A 176 -15.39 -2.86 18.00
CA GLU A 176 -14.54 -2.00 17.18
C GLU A 176 -15.33 -1.40 16.02
N ILE A 177 -16.13 -2.20 15.32
CA ILE A 177 -17.00 -1.76 14.22
C ILE A 177 -17.98 -0.68 14.69
N LEU A 178 -18.64 -0.86 15.85
CA LEU A 178 -19.60 0.08 16.41
C LEU A 178 -18.99 1.34 16.99
N SER A 179 -17.68 1.37 17.24
CA SER A 179 -16.95 2.52 17.81
C SER A 179 -16.21 3.38 16.79
N GLN A 180 -15.97 2.85 15.57
CA GLN A 180 -15.23 3.54 14.52
C GLN A 180 -16.14 3.99 13.36
N GLU A 181 -15.56 4.72 12.42
CA GLU A 181 -16.18 5.09 11.15
C GLU A 181 -15.64 4.16 10.07
N SER A 182 -16.54 3.44 9.39
CA SER A 182 -16.13 2.38 8.45
C SER A 182 -16.92 2.41 7.16
N ILE A 183 -16.27 1.98 6.09
CA ILE A 183 -16.86 1.66 4.80
C ILE A 183 -16.89 0.12 4.65
N PHE A 184 -18.04 -0.39 4.23
CA PHE A 184 -18.28 -1.82 3.94
C PHE A 184 -18.34 -1.98 2.43
N GLN A 185 -17.51 -2.85 1.88
CA GLN A 185 -17.37 -3.02 0.44
C GLN A 185 -17.47 -4.49 0.04
N ASN A 186 -17.87 -4.71 -1.21
CA ASN A 186 -17.75 -6.03 -1.81
C ASN A 186 -16.29 -6.49 -1.81
N VAL A 187 -16.07 -7.76 -1.53
CA VAL A 187 -14.75 -8.38 -1.69
C VAL A 187 -14.44 -8.47 -3.18
N VAL A 188 -13.22 -8.12 -3.54
CA VAL A 188 -12.74 -8.20 -4.92
C VAL A 188 -12.33 -9.63 -5.22
N ASP A 189 -12.89 -10.22 -6.27
CA ASP A 189 -12.47 -11.53 -6.79
C ASP A 189 -11.14 -11.37 -7.54
N GLN A 190 -10.05 -11.69 -6.87
CA GLN A 190 -8.70 -11.56 -7.41
C GLN A 190 -8.46 -12.48 -8.60
N HIS A 191 -7.72 -12.02 -9.60
CA HIS A 191 -7.36 -12.78 -10.80
C HIS A 191 -6.63 -14.09 -10.45
N LEU A 192 -6.93 -15.17 -11.18
CA LEU A 192 -6.41 -16.51 -10.89
C LEU A 192 -4.87 -16.58 -10.91
N GLU A 193 -4.21 -15.89 -11.84
CA GLU A 193 -2.74 -15.87 -11.90
C GLU A 193 -2.14 -15.20 -10.65
N VAL A 194 -2.74 -14.12 -10.16
CA VAL A 194 -2.31 -13.46 -8.92
C VAL A 194 -2.56 -14.34 -7.70
N ASN A 195 -3.68 -15.09 -7.69
CA ASN A 195 -4.00 -16.08 -6.66
C ASN A 195 -2.96 -17.20 -6.57
N LYS A 196 -2.32 -17.59 -7.69
CA LYS A 196 -1.23 -18.59 -7.66
C LYS A 196 -0.04 -18.13 -6.84
N VAL A 197 0.23 -16.80 -6.83
CA VAL A 197 1.30 -16.24 -6.01
C VAL A 197 0.90 -16.24 -4.54
N TYR A 198 -0.26 -15.66 -4.20
CA TYR A 198 -0.78 -15.66 -2.83
C TYR A 198 -2.31 -15.45 -2.81
N PRO A 199 -3.09 -16.46 -2.39
CA PRO A 199 -4.56 -16.42 -2.46
C PRO A 199 -5.25 -15.83 -1.23
N HIS A 200 -4.52 -15.61 -0.11
CA HIS A 200 -5.14 -15.24 1.18
C HIS A 200 -5.32 -13.73 1.37
N SER A 201 -4.70 -12.90 0.52
CA SER A 201 -4.93 -11.45 0.51
C SER A 201 -5.29 -10.94 -0.88
N LEU A 202 -5.94 -9.79 -0.92
CA LEU A 202 -5.98 -8.99 -2.13
C LEU A 202 -4.60 -8.37 -2.32
N ASN A 203 -3.89 -8.78 -3.37
CA ASN A 203 -2.54 -8.34 -3.67
C ASN A 203 -2.60 -7.18 -4.66
N THR A 204 -1.89 -6.10 -4.38
CA THR A 204 -2.04 -4.86 -5.13
C THR A 204 -0.74 -4.42 -5.78
N ILE A 205 -0.87 -3.73 -6.91
CA ILE A 205 0.22 -2.99 -7.53
C ILE A 205 0.16 -1.56 -6.99
N ARG A 206 1.26 -1.08 -6.42
CA ARG A 206 1.44 0.34 -6.14
C ARG A 206 2.06 1.00 -7.35
N PHE A 207 1.38 1.98 -7.91
CA PHE A 207 1.93 2.89 -8.91
C PHE A 207 2.14 4.27 -8.30
N ASP A 208 3.27 4.89 -8.57
CA ASP A 208 3.49 6.28 -8.25
C ASP A 208 3.34 7.12 -9.51
N THR A 209 2.48 8.14 -9.46
CA THR A 209 2.24 9.06 -10.58
C THR A 209 2.72 10.46 -10.24
N PHE A 210 3.10 11.20 -11.26
CA PHE A 210 3.46 12.61 -11.16
C PHE A 210 2.91 13.38 -12.37
N ILE A 211 2.34 14.55 -12.13
CA ILE A 211 1.97 15.50 -13.17
C ILE A 211 3.09 16.55 -13.23
N ASP A 212 3.79 16.63 -14.35
CA ASP A 212 4.89 17.59 -14.53
C ASP A 212 4.37 19.04 -14.77
N LYS A 213 5.28 20.00 -14.87
CA LYS A 213 4.97 21.41 -15.15
C LYS A 213 4.30 21.64 -16.51
N ASN A 214 4.38 20.70 -17.42
CA ASN A 214 3.73 20.75 -18.73
C ASN A 214 2.36 20.05 -18.71
N ASN A 215 1.85 19.68 -17.55
CA ASN A 215 0.61 18.92 -17.32
C ASN A 215 0.63 17.50 -17.95
N THR A 216 1.83 16.92 -18.15
CA THR A 216 1.96 15.55 -18.60
C THR A 216 1.89 14.60 -17.40
N ILE A 217 1.05 13.56 -17.52
CA ILE A 217 0.90 12.53 -16.51
C ILE A 217 1.97 11.45 -16.73
N HIS A 218 2.85 11.27 -15.75
CA HIS A 218 3.90 10.25 -15.74
C HIS A 218 3.60 9.17 -14.70
N ILE A 219 3.89 7.93 -15.04
CA ILE A 219 4.00 6.82 -14.08
C ILE A 219 5.48 6.67 -13.76
N LEU A 220 5.85 7.02 -12.53
CA LEU A 220 7.25 7.04 -12.09
C LEU A 220 7.79 5.63 -11.82
N SER A 221 6.98 4.79 -11.19
CA SER A 221 7.33 3.43 -10.83
C SER A 221 6.12 2.56 -10.59
N ALA A 222 6.35 1.25 -10.57
CA ALA A 222 5.39 0.27 -10.10
C ALA A 222 6.09 -0.79 -9.24
N PHE A 223 5.40 -1.27 -8.21
CA PHE A 223 5.80 -2.46 -7.47
C PHE A 223 4.58 -3.24 -7.02
N MET A 224 4.69 -4.57 -7.04
CA MET A 224 3.64 -5.49 -6.61
C MET A 224 3.84 -5.84 -5.15
N ARG A 225 2.74 -5.89 -4.39
CA ARG A 225 2.72 -6.31 -2.98
C ARG A 225 2.00 -7.65 -2.85
N PHE A 226 2.51 -8.50 -1.96
CA PHE A 226 1.88 -9.77 -1.60
C PHE A 226 1.81 -9.91 -0.09
N GLY A 227 0.69 -10.42 0.41
CA GLY A 227 0.59 -10.82 1.81
C GLY A 227 1.51 -11.99 2.14
N CYS A 228 1.72 -12.27 3.42
CA CYS A 228 2.49 -13.40 3.92
C CYS A 228 1.93 -13.90 5.25
N GLY A 229 2.21 -15.17 5.58
CA GLY A 229 1.93 -15.73 6.89
C GLY A 229 0.44 -15.81 7.24
N GLY A 230 -0.43 -16.09 6.27
CA GLY A 230 -1.87 -16.15 6.46
C GLY A 230 -2.56 -14.77 6.55
N SER A 231 -1.84 -13.68 6.29
CA SER A 231 -2.41 -12.33 6.29
C SER A 231 -3.43 -12.16 5.17
N PHE A 232 -4.56 -11.52 5.47
CA PHE A 232 -5.55 -11.10 4.47
C PHE A 232 -5.28 -9.70 3.88
N VAL A 233 -4.18 -9.07 4.29
CA VAL A 233 -3.69 -7.79 3.73
C VAL A 233 -2.27 -7.93 3.22
N ASP A 234 -1.93 -7.22 2.16
CA ASP A 234 -0.63 -7.26 1.46
C ASP A 234 0.40 -6.23 1.95
N ASN A 235 0.02 -5.39 2.91
CA ASN A 235 0.86 -4.30 3.37
C ASN A 235 2.19 -4.76 3.98
N GLY A 236 3.29 -4.13 3.53
CA GLY A 236 4.61 -4.33 4.14
C GLY A 236 4.63 -3.99 5.63
N SER A 237 3.77 -3.04 6.08
CA SER A 237 3.61 -2.72 7.50
C SER A 237 2.99 -3.86 8.32
N SER A 238 2.33 -4.82 7.70
CA SER A 238 1.73 -6.01 8.30
C SER A 238 2.53 -7.30 8.02
N GLY A 239 3.73 -7.19 7.43
CA GLY A 239 4.61 -8.32 7.16
C GLY A 239 4.66 -8.78 5.71
N GLY A 240 3.87 -8.17 4.84
CA GLY A 240 3.88 -8.44 3.41
C GLY A 240 5.24 -8.19 2.75
N ILE A 241 5.39 -8.72 1.56
CA ILE A 241 6.57 -8.57 0.70
C ILE A 241 6.22 -7.74 -0.53
N TYR A 242 7.23 -7.16 -1.16
CA TYR A 242 7.05 -6.36 -2.37
C TYR A 242 8.18 -6.58 -3.36
N LEU A 243 7.86 -6.46 -4.65
CA LEU A 243 8.78 -6.60 -5.77
C LEU A 243 8.61 -5.47 -6.76
N SER A 244 9.72 -5.04 -7.36
CA SER A 244 9.67 -4.11 -8.50
C SER A 244 8.91 -4.72 -9.67
N VAL A 245 8.24 -3.86 -10.44
CA VAL A 245 7.62 -4.22 -11.70
C VAL A 245 8.28 -3.44 -12.83
N ASP A 246 8.56 -4.09 -13.91
CA ASP A 246 9.01 -3.45 -15.14
C ASP A 246 7.85 -2.70 -15.79
N LEU A 247 7.98 -1.39 -15.96
CA LEU A 247 6.89 -0.54 -16.47
C LEU A 247 6.53 -0.80 -17.95
N ASP A 248 7.46 -1.37 -18.71
CA ASP A 248 7.22 -1.64 -20.13
C ASP A 248 6.54 -3.00 -20.34
N THR A 249 6.96 -4.00 -19.58
CA THR A 249 6.53 -5.39 -19.77
C THR A 249 5.50 -5.87 -18.74
N GLY A 250 5.34 -5.21 -17.60
CA GLY A 250 4.50 -5.67 -16.49
C GLY A 250 5.06 -6.87 -15.73
N LYS A 251 6.32 -7.26 -15.98
CA LYS A 251 6.97 -8.41 -15.31
C LYS A 251 7.56 -8.02 -13.97
N LEU A 252 7.49 -8.95 -13.01
CA LEU A 252 8.19 -8.79 -11.74
C LEU A 252 9.70 -8.79 -11.97
N LYS A 253 10.43 -7.96 -11.24
CA LYS A 253 11.90 -7.79 -11.36
C LYS A 253 12.61 -8.09 -10.04
N GLY A 254 13.62 -8.96 -10.14
CA GLY A 254 14.50 -9.27 -9.03
C GLY A 254 13.83 -10.04 -7.89
N ASN A 255 14.40 -9.93 -6.71
CA ASN A 255 13.94 -10.60 -5.51
C ASN A 255 12.91 -9.74 -4.76
N SER A 256 11.99 -10.40 -4.05
CA SER A 256 11.11 -9.68 -3.15
C SER A 256 11.86 -9.10 -1.96
N HIS A 257 11.30 -8.02 -1.41
CA HIS A 257 11.82 -7.37 -0.22
C HIS A 257 10.79 -7.43 0.90
N GLN A 258 11.26 -7.64 2.12
CA GLN A 258 10.49 -7.52 3.34
C GLN A 258 11.04 -6.37 4.18
N LEU A 259 10.17 -5.58 4.82
CA LEU A 259 10.64 -4.49 5.68
C LEU A 259 11.53 -5.02 6.81
N MET A 260 12.51 -4.22 7.22
CA MET A 260 13.49 -4.58 8.25
C MET A 260 12.85 -5.03 9.57
N LYS A 261 11.70 -4.45 9.98
CA LYS A 261 10.99 -4.85 11.21
C LYS A 261 10.51 -6.30 11.19
N TYR A 262 10.34 -6.90 10.00
CA TYR A 262 9.95 -8.29 9.77
C TYR A 262 11.12 -9.19 9.37
N GLY A 263 12.35 -8.70 9.38
CA GLY A 263 13.56 -9.46 9.10
C GLY A 263 14.36 -8.99 7.90
N GLY A 264 13.81 -8.12 7.04
CA GLY A 264 14.52 -7.54 5.91
C GLY A 264 14.97 -8.58 4.86
N LYS A 265 14.24 -9.68 4.72
CA LYS A 265 14.60 -10.77 3.80
C LYS A 265 14.45 -10.31 2.35
N GLN A 266 15.30 -10.87 1.50
CA GLN A 266 15.13 -10.91 0.04
C GLN A 266 14.87 -12.35 -0.37
N LEU A 267 13.83 -12.58 -1.18
CA LEU A 267 13.36 -13.92 -1.52
C LEU A 267 13.12 -14.02 -3.03
N GLU A 268 13.56 -15.10 -3.64
CA GLU A 268 13.33 -15.42 -5.07
C GLU A 268 11.94 -16.02 -5.30
N LYS A 269 11.32 -16.51 -4.23
CA LYS A 269 10.00 -17.13 -4.24
C LYS A 269 9.17 -16.72 -3.04
N HIS A 270 7.86 -16.82 -3.18
CA HIS A 270 6.91 -16.52 -2.10
C HIS A 270 7.12 -17.51 -0.93
N PRO A 271 7.24 -17.02 0.32
CA PRO A 271 7.60 -17.88 1.47
C PRO A 271 6.55 -18.93 1.83
N ASP A 272 5.26 -18.69 1.54
CA ASP A 272 4.18 -19.59 1.92
C ASP A 272 3.80 -20.54 0.78
N THR A 273 3.78 -20.08 -0.47
CA THR A 273 3.35 -20.85 -1.64
C THR A 273 4.49 -21.48 -2.44
N ASN A 274 5.73 -21.04 -2.20
CA ASN A 274 6.91 -21.37 -3.00
C ASN A 274 6.83 -20.93 -4.49
N PHE A 275 5.89 -20.05 -4.84
CA PHE A 275 5.78 -19.50 -6.19
C PHE A 275 7.05 -18.72 -6.55
N VAL A 276 7.67 -19.01 -7.69
CA VAL A 276 8.86 -18.33 -8.18
C VAL A 276 8.45 -17.04 -8.88
N PHE A 277 9.01 -15.90 -8.47
CA PHE A 277 8.62 -14.60 -9.01
C PHE A 277 9.17 -14.31 -10.41
N GLU A 278 10.28 -14.94 -10.77
CA GLU A 278 10.94 -14.73 -12.04
C GLU A 278 9.97 -14.97 -13.21
N SER A 279 9.93 -14.02 -14.12
CA SER A 279 9.08 -14.04 -15.32
C SER A 279 7.56 -13.98 -15.08
N PHE A 280 7.09 -13.79 -13.84
CA PHE A 280 5.66 -13.56 -13.63
C PHE A 280 5.26 -12.22 -14.27
N GLU A 281 4.31 -12.30 -15.18
CA GLU A 281 3.72 -11.16 -15.87
C GLU A 281 2.36 -10.84 -15.24
N ILE A 282 2.17 -9.59 -14.85
CA ILE A 282 0.94 -9.14 -14.18
C ILE A 282 -0.17 -9.04 -15.22
N PRO A 283 -1.30 -9.76 -15.04
CA PRO A 283 -2.45 -9.62 -15.94
C PRO A 283 -2.97 -8.18 -15.97
N TYR A 284 -3.49 -7.74 -17.11
CA TYR A 284 -4.09 -6.40 -17.29
C TYR A 284 -3.16 -5.24 -16.86
N PHE A 285 -1.84 -5.40 -17.02
CA PHE A 285 -0.90 -4.37 -16.57
C PHE A 285 -1.02 -3.08 -17.39
N GLN A 286 -1.20 -3.17 -18.70
CA GLN A 286 -1.38 -1.99 -19.54
C GLN A 286 -2.70 -1.29 -19.24
N GLU A 287 -3.78 -2.05 -19.09
CA GLU A 287 -5.10 -1.53 -18.68
C GLU A 287 -5.04 -0.86 -17.32
N SER A 288 -4.20 -1.36 -16.40
CA SER A 288 -3.95 -0.72 -15.10
C SER A 288 -3.29 0.65 -15.26
N LYS A 289 -2.30 0.79 -16.15
CA LYS A 289 -1.66 2.08 -16.45
C LYS A 289 -2.65 3.08 -17.07
N ASP A 290 -3.50 2.62 -17.96
CA ASP A 290 -4.51 3.46 -18.61
C ASP A 290 -5.60 3.91 -17.63
N LEU A 291 -6.03 2.99 -16.76
CA LEU A 291 -6.97 3.30 -15.67
C LEU A 291 -6.40 4.37 -14.74
N ILE A 292 -5.14 4.27 -14.35
CA ILE A 292 -4.49 5.25 -13.47
C ILE A 292 -4.39 6.61 -14.13
N LYS A 293 -3.97 6.69 -15.41
CA LYS A 293 -3.92 7.95 -16.14
C LYS A 293 -5.29 8.62 -16.21
N LYS A 294 -6.35 7.80 -16.42
CA LYS A 294 -7.73 8.29 -16.35
C LYS A 294 -8.08 8.78 -14.93
N ALA A 295 -7.73 8.05 -13.88
CA ALA A 295 -8.00 8.46 -12.51
C ALA A 295 -7.29 9.76 -12.13
N VAL A 296 -6.02 9.93 -12.54
CA VAL A 296 -5.27 11.19 -12.35
C VAL A 296 -5.95 12.37 -13.03
N SER A 297 -6.57 12.19 -14.20
CA SER A 297 -7.25 13.30 -14.88
C SER A 297 -8.50 13.81 -14.13
N TYR A 298 -9.12 12.96 -13.32
CA TYR A 298 -10.23 13.36 -12.43
C TYR A 298 -9.76 13.86 -11.07
N LEU A 299 -8.65 13.34 -10.56
CA LEU A 299 -8.08 13.72 -9.26
C LEU A 299 -6.62 14.17 -9.45
N PRO A 300 -6.39 15.41 -9.98
CA PRO A 300 -5.08 15.84 -10.44
C PRO A 300 -4.22 16.43 -9.32
N ASP A 301 -4.04 15.70 -8.20
CA ASP A 301 -2.97 15.99 -7.26
C ASP A 301 -1.62 15.62 -7.90
N ARG A 302 -0.60 16.45 -7.72
CA ARG A 302 0.62 16.36 -8.51
C ARG A 302 1.39 15.07 -8.33
N ILE A 303 1.32 14.45 -7.15
CA ILE A 303 1.97 13.17 -6.86
C ILE A 303 1.05 12.28 -6.04
N ILE A 304 0.71 11.11 -6.56
CA ILE A 304 -0.19 10.15 -5.91
C ILE A 304 0.38 8.75 -6.03
N GLY A 305 0.33 7.99 -4.93
CA GLY A 305 0.54 6.55 -4.92
C GLY A 305 -0.80 5.81 -5.05
N TRP A 306 -1.00 5.06 -6.14
CA TRP A 306 -2.23 4.33 -6.43
C TRP A 306 -2.10 2.85 -6.09
N ASP A 307 -3.06 2.29 -5.39
CA ASP A 307 -3.16 0.86 -5.13
C ASP A 307 -4.19 0.23 -6.07
N ILE A 308 -3.72 -0.64 -6.97
CA ILE A 308 -4.53 -1.30 -7.99
C ILE A 308 -4.54 -2.80 -7.73
N ALA A 309 -5.73 -3.37 -7.57
CA ALA A 309 -5.91 -4.82 -7.57
C ALA A 309 -6.26 -5.32 -8.97
N ILE A 310 -5.82 -6.52 -9.30
CA ILE A 310 -6.21 -7.20 -10.52
C ILE A 310 -7.32 -8.19 -10.21
N SER A 311 -8.54 -7.84 -10.62
CA SER A 311 -9.70 -8.73 -10.49
C SER A 311 -9.77 -9.68 -11.70
N LYS A 312 -10.69 -10.66 -11.62
CA LYS A 312 -10.98 -11.54 -12.76
C LYS A 312 -11.45 -10.78 -14.01
N ASP A 313 -12.05 -9.60 -13.85
CA ASP A 313 -12.67 -8.80 -14.91
C ASP A 313 -11.80 -7.60 -15.33
N GLY A 314 -10.62 -7.40 -14.71
CA GLY A 314 -9.71 -6.30 -15.00
C GLY A 314 -9.23 -5.55 -13.77
N PRO A 315 -8.54 -4.41 -13.95
CA PRO A 315 -7.96 -3.64 -12.83
C PRO A 315 -9.04 -2.87 -12.06
N ILE A 316 -8.86 -2.80 -10.74
CA ILE A 316 -9.75 -2.09 -9.80
C ILE A 316 -8.90 -1.16 -8.92
N ILE A 317 -9.30 0.09 -8.78
CA ILE A 317 -8.64 1.06 -7.88
C ILE A 317 -9.08 0.78 -6.46
N ILE A 318 -8.13 0.47 -5.57
CA ILE A 318 -8.40 0.20 -4.16
C ILE A 318 -8.33 1.46 -3.32
N GLU A 319 -7.29 2.28 -3.55
CA GLU A 319 -7.09 3.58 -2.92
C GLU A 319 -6.07 4.44 -3.67
N GLY A 320 -6.09 5.75 -3.41
CA GLY A 320 -5.04 6.69 -3.77
C GLY A 320 -4.47 7.32 -2.51
N ASN A 321 -3.16 7.57 -2.48
CA ASN A 321 -2.44 8.07 -1.32
C ASN A 321 -1.64 9.32 -1.68
N ASP A 322 -1.93 10.46 -1.05
CA ASP A 322 -1.14 11.69 -1.13
C ASP A 322 0.07 11.65 -0.19
N ASN A 323 -0.03 10.90 0.89
CA ASN A 323 1.07 10.68 1.84
C ASN A 323 1.81 9.38 1.50
N ASN A 324 2.52 9.39 0.38
CA ASN A 324 3.32 8.25 -0.04
C ASN A 324 4.62 8.17 0.78
N SER A 325 4.83 7.08 1.48
CA SER A 325 5.98 6.93 2.38
C SER A 325 7.35 6.94 1.65
N PHE A 326 7.37 6.75 0.34
CA PHE A 326 8.55 6.65 -0.53
C PHE A 326 9.66 5.68 -0.06
N ILE A 327 9.47 4.93 1.03
CA ILE A 327 10.46 3.96 1.49
C ILE A 327 10.47 2.74 0.57
N THR A 328 9.31 2.10 0.43
CA THR A 328 9.13 0.91 -0.40
C THR A 328 9.34 1.20 -1.89
N PRO A 329 8.71 2.28 -2.46
CA PRO A 329 8.93 2.64 -3.85
C PRO A 329 10.39 2.95 -4.18
N ASP A 330 11.07 3.70 -3.32
CA ASP A 330 12.47 4.07 -3.51
C ASP A 330 13.41 2.85 -3.52
N ILE A 331 13.13 1.86 -2.63
CA ILE A 331 13.83 0.58 -2.65
C ILE A 331 13.51 -0.21 -3.93
N ALA A 332 12.24 -0.31 -4.29
CA ALA A 332 11.79 -1.06 -5.45
C ALA A 332 12.34 -0.46 -6.76
N TYR A 333 12.37 0.86 -6.87
CA TYR A 333 12.95 1.56 -8.02
C TYR A 333 14.49 1.49 -8.05
N GLY A 334 15.11 1.33 -6.88
CA GLY A 334 16.57 1.30 -6.72
C GLY A 334 17.21 2.70 -6.65
N GLY A 335 16.53 3.65 -5.99
CA GLY A 335 16.95 5.04 -5.79
C GLY A 335 16.24 6.03 -6.71
N TYR A 336 15.28 6.76 -6.17
CA TYR A 336 14.42 7.67 -6.95
C TYR A 336 15.15 8.90 -7.49
N LEU A 337 16.23 9.34 -6.85
CA LEU A 337 16.98 10.52 -7.32
C LEU A 337 17.65 10.32 -8.68
N LYS A 338 17.80 9.07 -9.15
CA LYS A 338 18.26 8.79 -10.52
C LYS A 338 17.14 8.94 -11.56
N HIS A 339 15.86 9.03 -11.14
CA HIS A 339 14.74 9.24 -12.06
C HIS A 339 14.75 10.69 -12.58
N PRO A 340 14.67 10.95 -13.88
CA PRO A 340 14.81 12.29 -14.47
C PRO A 340 13.87 13.34 -13.86
N LEU A 341 12.65 12.96 -13.52
CA LEU A 341 11.62 13.87 -12.98
C LEU A 341 11.78 14.18 -11.49
N PHE A 342 12.60 13.42 -10.73
CA PHE A 342 12.73 13.66 -9.29
C PHE A 342 13.44 14.97 -8.94
N LYS A 343 14.26 15.50 -9.85
CA LYS A 343 14.82 16.83 -9.69
C LYS A 343 13.69 17.89 -9.67
N GLU A 344 12.79 17.83 -10.63
CA GLU A 344 11.61 18.73 -10.70
C GLU A 344 10.73 18.58 -9.45
N ILE A 345 10.42 17.35 -9.05
CA ILE A 345 9.61 17.07 -7.84
C ILE A 345 10.24 17.73 -6.60
N LEU A 346 11.56 17.63 -6.42
CA LEU A 346 12.23 18.22 -5.27
C LEU A 346 12.37 19.75 -5.38
N GLU A 347 12.49 20.32 -6.56
CA GLU A 347 12.53 21.77 -6.76
C GLU A 347 11.18 22.43 -6.42
N GLU A 348 10.08 21.74 -6.69
CA GLU A 348 8.72 22.22 -6.40
C GLU A 348 8.25 21.91 -4.97
N ALA A 349 8.85 20.90 -4.31
CA ALA A 349 8.54 20.53 -2.93
C ALA A 349 9.11 21.58 -1.92
#